data_6ac14b3507919e41f2a9697a1a8d7fae
#
_entry.id   6ac14b3507919e41f2a9697a1a8d7fae
#
_cell.length_a   1.000
_cell.length_b   1.000
_cell.length_c   1.000
_cell.angle_alpha   90.00
_cell.angle_beta   90.00
_cell.angle_gamma   90.00
#
_symmetry.space_group_name_H-M   'P 1'
#
loop_
_entity.id
_entity.type
_entity.pdbx_description
1 polymer ?
#
loop_
_entity_poly.entity_id
_entity_poly.type
_entity_poly.pdbx_seq_one_letter_code
_entity_poly.pdbx_strand_id
1 'polypeptide(L)'
;MSEKRCRILYVDDHDDSAEMLKLVLADADYDVESARDMGQALQMAAQNTFDLYVVDKRLPDGSGLELVRRLNELTPHVPSIVYTGDAYEVHRQEAFAAGADAYVPKPDIEKLIETVNKFLATQECAAANSA
;
A
#
# COMPACT_ATOMS: atom_id res chain seq x y z
N MET A 1 17.19 -21.82 -1.58
CA MET A 1 15.87 -21.63 -1.21
C MET A 1 15.40 -20.19 -1.31
N SER A 2 14.36 -19.94 -2.02
CA SER A 2 13.95 -18.58 -2.22
C SER A 2 13.25 -18.03 -0.98
N GLU A 3 13.45 -16.77 -0.77
CA GLU A 3 12.75 -16.06 0.25
C GLU A 3 11.31 -15.84 -0.18
N LYS A 4 10.40 -16.22 0.67
CA LYS A 4 8.98 -16.01 0.38
C LYS A 4 8.55 -14.72 1.04
N ARG A 5 8.63 -13.65 0.30
CA ARG A 5 8.33 -12.32 0.80
C ARG A 5 7.06 -11.79 0.19
N CYS A 6 6.22 -11.20 1.02
CA CYS A 6 5.06 -10.47 0.52
C CYS A 6 5.53 -9.22 -0.19
N ARG A 7 4.84 -8.87 -1.26
CA ARG A 7 5.17 -7.69 -2.06
C ARG A 7 4.17 -6.59 -1.79
N ILE A 8 4.70 -5.42 -1.49
CA ILE A 8 3.90 -4.24 -1.16
C ILE A 8 4.18 -3.15 -2.20
N LEU A 9 3.12 -2.55 -2.71
CA LEU A 9 3.26 -1.37 -3.57
C LEU A 9 2.93 -0.14 -2.74
N TYR A 10 3.91 0.75 -2.60
CA TYR A 10 3.75 2.00 -1.87
C TYR A 10 3.64 3.16 -2.86
N VAL A 11 2.58 3.94 -2.76
CA VAL A 11 2.31 5.02 -3.70
C VAL A 11 2.37 6.36 -2.99
N ASP A 12 3.40 7.14 -3.29
CA ASP A 12 3.66 8.42 -2.63
C ASP A 12 4.63 9.17 -3.52
N ASP A 13 4.43 10.46 -3.73
CA ASP A 13 5.32 11.25 -4.58
C ASP A 13 6.51 11.84 -3.82
N HIS A 14 6.65 11.53 -2.53
CA HIS A 14 7.77 11.98 -1.73
C HIS A 14 8.84 10.90 -1.68
N ASP A 15 9.96 11.15 -2.36
CA ASP A 15 11.03 10.16 -2.47
C ASP A 15 11.60 9.76 -1.12
N ASP A 16 11.76 10.72 -0.21
CA ASP A 16 12.32 10.43 1.12
C ASP A 16 11.42 9.48 1.90
N SER A 17 10.11 9.70 1.82
CA SER A 17 9.16 8.82 2.50
C SER A 17 9.21 7.41 1.92
N ALA A 18 9.31 7.31 0.60
CA ALA A 18 9.38 6.02 -0.06
C ALA A 18 10.64 5.26 0.32
N GLU A 19 11.78 5.96 0.35
CA GLU A 19 13.05 5.33 0.72
C GLU A 19 13.02 4.81 2.14
N MET A 20 12.52 5.63 3.06
CA MET A 20 12.43 5.23 4.45
C MET A 20 11.53 4.01 4.63
N LEU A 21 10.38 4.04 3.97
CA LEU A 21 9.43 2.95 4.11
C LEU A 21 9.96 1.65 3.52
N LYS A 22 10.68 1.75 2.40
CA LYS A 22 11.32 0.58 1.83
C LYS A 22 12.29 -0.07 2.81
N LEU A 23 13.10 0.75 3.47
CA LEU A 23 14.08 0.23 4.43
C LEU A 23 13.39 -0.42 5.63
N VAL A 24 12.39 0.26 6.16
CA VAL A 24 11.70 -0.22 7.35
C VAL A 24 10.96 -1.54 7.08
N LEU A 25 10.27 -1.60 5.94
CA LEU A 25 9.51 -2.80 5.62
C LEU A 25 10.40 -3.93 5.12
N ALA A 26 11.52 -3.61 4.48
CA ALA A 26 12.48 -4.64 4.10
C ALA A 26 13.06 -5.32 5.33
N ASP A 27 13.27 -4.55 6.40
CA ASP A 27 13.74 -5.09 7.66
C ASP A 27 12.72 -6.04 8.28
N ALA A 28 11.46 -5.87 7.95
CA ALA A 28 10.39 -6.76 8.40
C ALA A 28 10.11 -7.89 7.40
N ASP A 29 11.00 -8.09 6.45
CA ASP A 29 10.95 -9.16 5.44
C ASP A 29 9.87 -8.99 4.38
N TYR A 30 9.56 -7.74 4.04
CA TYR A 30 8.65 -7.44 2.93
C TYR A 30 9.43 -6.81 1.77
N ASP A 31 9.00 -7.12 0.55
CA ASP A 31 9.52 -6.46 -0.65
C ASP A 31 8.63 -5.28 -0.98
N VAL A 32 9.22 -4.08 -1.04
CA VAL A 32 8.45 -2.86 -1.31
C VAL A 32 8.91 -2.25 -2.61
N GLU A 33 7.96 -1.99 -3.49
CA GLU A 33 8.19 -1.19 -4.69
C GLU A 33 7.38 0.08 -4.55
N SER A 34 7.84 1.16 -5.14
CA SER A 34 7.17 2.45 -5.00
C SER A 34 6.75 3.00 -6.35
N ALA A 35 5.63 3.70 -6.35
CA ALA A 35 5.13 4.46 -7.48
C ALA A 35 4.95 5.89 -7.03
N ARG A 36 5.15 6.84 -7.94
CA ARG A 36 5.10 8.25 -7.60
C ARG A 36 3.75 8.89 -7.87
N ASP A 37 2.91 8.24 -8.66
CA ASP A 37 1.60 8.77 -9.00
C ASP A 37 0.64 7.64 -9.31
N MET A 38 -0.61 8.01 -9.54
CA MET A 38 -1.67 7.05 -9.78
C MET A 38 -1.43 6.27 -11.06
N GLY A 39 -1.01 6.94 -12.13
CA GLY A 39 -0.77 6.28 -13.40
C GLY A 39 0.27 5.20 -13.30
N GLN A 40 1.40 5.52 -12.66
CA GLN A 40 2.46 4.54 -12.48
C GLN A 40 2.01 3.37 -11.61
N ALA A 41 1.25 3.68 -10.54
CA ALA A 41 0.75 2.63 -9.64
C ALA A 41 -0.16 1.66 -10.38
N LEU A 42 -1.07 2.17 -11.19
CA LEU A 42 -1.98 1.31 -11.94
C LEU A 42 -1.24 0.46 -12.95
N GLN A 43 -0.24 1.04 -13.61
CA GLN A 43 0.55 0.28 -14.56
C GLN A 43 1.31 -0.85 -13.86
N MET A 44 1.90 -0.56 -12.71
CA MET A 44 2.64 -1.58 -11.97
C MET A 44 1.72 -2.67 -11.46
N ALA A 45 0.54 -2.30 -10.97
CA ALA A 45 -0.43 -3.27 -10.46
C ALA A 45 -0.97 -4.17 -11.57
N ALA A 46 -1.05 -3.65 -12.79
CA ALA A 46 -1.52 -4.44 -13.92
C ALA A 46 -0.46 -5.42 -14.40
N GLN A 47 0.81 -5.11 -14.21
CA GLN A 47 1.92 -5.92 -14.72
C GLN A 47 2.52 -6.85 -13.69
N ASN A 48 2.27 -6.61 -12.41
CA ASN A 48 2.88 -7.37 -11.33
C ASN A 48 1.81 -7.75 -10.30
N THR A 49 2.12 -8.77 -9.51
CA THR A 49 1.25 -9.19 -8.44
C THR A 49 1.74 -8.61 -7.12
N PHE A 50 0.88 -7.90 -6.42
CA PHE A 50 1.18 -7.37 -5.10
C PHE A 50 0.24 -7.98 -4.07
N ASP A 51 0.70 -8.01 -2.83
CA ASP A 51 -0.09 -8.58 -1.73
C ASP A 51 -0.76 -7.50 -0.90
N LEU A 52 -0.32 -6.26 -1.04
CA LEU A 52 -0.85 -5.15 -0.27
C LEU A 52 -0.50 -3.85 -0.97
N TYR A 53 -1.40 -2.90 -0.90
CA TYR A 53 -1.15 -1.54 -1.38
C TYR A 53 -1.13 -0.58 -0.20
N VAL A 54 -0.15 0.34 -0.18
CA VAL A 54 -0.10 1.44 0.78
C VAL A 54 -0.11 2.72 -0.04
N VAL A 55 -1.13 3.54 0.14
CA VAL A 55 -1.40 4.66 -0.75
C VAL A 55 -1.52 5.96 0.04
N ASP A 56 -0.81 7.00 -0.40
CA ASP A 56 -0.99 8.35 0.13
C ASP A 56 -2.28 8.92 -0.46
N LYS A 57 -3.03 9.66 0.33
CA LYS A 57 -4.28 10.26 -0.11
C LYS A 57 -4.08 11.29 -1.20
N ARG A 58 -2.95 12.01 -1.17
CA ARG A 58 -2.69 13.08 -2.14
C ARG A 58 -1.60 12.68 -3.10
N LEU A 59 -1.93 12.62 -4.36
CA LEU A 59 -1.00 12.27 -5.42
C LEU A 59 -0.97 13.38 -6.45
N PRO A 60 0.13 13.52 -7.20
CA PRO A 60 0.22 14.63 -8.17
C PRO A 60 -0.81 14.59 -9.27
N ASP A 61 -1.28 13.41 -9.64
CA ASP A 61 -2.26 13.27 -10.72
C ASP A 61 -3.65 12.89 -10.24
N GLY A 62 -3.93 13.06 -8.92
CA GLY A 62 -5.26 12.84 -8.42
C GLY A 62 -5.30 12.41 -6.98
N SER A 63 -6.44 11.87 -6.58
CA SER A 63 -6.66 11.44 -5.21
C SER A 63 -6.24 9.99 -5.03
N GLY A 64 -5.54 9.71 -3.93
CA GLY A 64 -5.23 8.34 -3.58
C GLY A 64 -6.47 7.51 -3.32
N LEU A 65 -7.59 8.16 -2.95
CA LEU A 65 -8.83 7.42 -2.75
C LEU A 65 -9.39 6.92 -4.07
N GLU A 66 -9.23 7.70 -5.12
CA GLU A 66 -9.61 7.24 -6.45
C GLU A 66 -8.72 6.08 -6.88
N LEU A 67 -7.43 6.14 -6.54
CA LEU A 67 -6.53 5.05 -6.83
C LEU A 67 -6.96 3.78 -6.08
N VAL A 68 -7.33 3.90 -4.81
CA VAL A 68 -7.81 2.76 -4.04
C VAL A 68 -9.02 2.13 -4.73
N ARG A 69 -9.94 2.96 -5.20
CA ARG A 69 -11.13 2.46 -5.89
C ARG A 69 -10.75 1.68 -7.13
N ARG A 70 -9.83 2.21 -7.92
CA ARG A 70 -9.40 1.55 -9.15
C ARG A 70 -8.61 0.27 -8.88
N LEU A 71 -7.77 0.28 -7.85
CA LEU A 71 -7.03 -0.91 -7.48
C LEU A 71 -7.98 -2.01 -6.99
N ASN A 72 -9.03 -1.63 -6.27
CA ASN A 72 -10.04 -2.58 -5.86
C ASN A 72 -10.74 -3.24 -7.04
N GLU A 73 -10.99 -2.47 -8.10
CA GLU A 73 -11.60 -3.02 -9.30
C GLU A 73 -10.65 -3.95 -10.02
N LEU A 74 -9.37 -3.58 -10.06
CA LEU A 74 -8.36 -4.36 -10.77
C LEU A 74 -7.99 -5.63 -10.01
N THR A 75 -7.82 -5.52 -8.71
CA THR A 75 -7.40 -6.65 -7.86
C THR A 75 -8.22 -6.63 -6.57
N PRO A 76 -9.49 -7.07 -6.63
CA PRO A 76 -10.39 -6.93 -5.47
C PRO A 76 -9.96 -7.69 -4.22
N HIS A 77 -9.10 -8.68 -4.37
CA HIS A 77 -8.65 -9.49 -3.23
C HIS A 77 -7.44 -8.91 -2.52
N VAL A 78 -6.84 -7.83 -3.04
CA VAL A 78 -5.63 -7.24 -2.44
C VAL A 78 -6.05 -6.08 -1.54
N PRO A 79 -5.68 -6.13 -0.24
CA PRO A 79 -6.07 -5.05 0.67
C PRO A 79 -5.30 -3.76 0.40
N SER A 80 -5.88 -2.64 0.79
CA SER A 80 -5.30 -1.32 0.64
C SER A 80 -5.27 -0.59 1.98
N ILE A 81 -4.15 0.06 2.28
CA ILE A 81 -3.99 0.91 3.45
C ILE A 81 -3.77 2.34 2.95
N VAL A 82 -4.55 3.29 3.47
CA VAL A 82 -4.30 4.71 3.20
C VAL A 82 -3.39 5.22 4.31
N TYR A 83 -2.21 5.71 3.93
CA TYR A 83 -1.20 6.20 4.87
C TYR A 83 -0.91 7.65 4.52
N THR A 84 -1.44 8.59 5.28
CA THR A 84 -1.45 9.99 4.90
C THR A 84 -1.36 10.90 6.12
N GLY A 85 -0.85 12.12 5.89
CA GLY A 85 -0.79 13.13 6.94
C GLY A 85 -2.14 13.77 7.26
N ASP A 86 -3.16 13.43 6.49
CA ASP A 86 -4.50 14.00 6.66
C ASP A 86 -5.31 13.10 7.58
N ALA A 87 -5.38 13.46 8.87
CA ALA A 87 -5.93 12.59 9.89
C ALA A 87 -7.34 12.95 10.34
N TYR A 88 -8.08 13.72 9.55
CA TYR A 88 -9.45 14.07 9.91
C TYR A 88 -10.38 12.87 9.74
N GLU A 89 -11.33 12.75 10.65
CA GLU A 89 -12.25 11.62 10.65
C GLU A 89 -13.07 11.52 9.36
N VAL A 90 -13.46 12.67 8.80
CA VAL A 90 -14.23 12.67 7.55
C VAL A 90 -13.43 12.02 6.42
N HIS A 91 -12.13 12.27 6.38
CA HIS A 91 -11.28 11.70 5.35
C HIS A 91 -11.06 10.20 5.57
N ARG A 92 -11.04 9.78 6.82
CA ARG A 92 -10.97 8.37 7.16
C ARG A 92 -12.20 7.64 6.65
N GLN A 93 -13.38 8.22 6.85
CA GLN A 93 -14.62 7.62 6.38
C GLN A 93 -14.65 7.55 4.86
N GLU A 94 -14.17 8.59 4.20
CA GLU A 94 -14.10 8.61 2.74
C GLU A 94 -13.18 7.50 2.21
N ALA A 95 -12.07 7.27 2.91
CA ALA A 95 -11.13 6.23 2.51
C ALA A 95 -11.78 4.85 2.57
N PHE A 96 -12.49 4.56 3.65
CA PHE A 96 -13.19 3.30 3.77
C PHE A 96 -14.30 3.16 2.73
N ALA A 97 -15.00 4.25 2.44
CA ALA A 97 -16.03 4.24 1.42
C ALA A 97 -15.45 3.97 0.03
N ALA A 98 -14.21 4.36 -0.20
CA ALA A 98 -13.53 4.11 -1.47
C ALA A 98 -13.01 2.68 -1.58
N GLY A 99 -13.01 1.94 -0.48
CA GLY A 99 -12.58 0.55 -0.48
C GLY A 99 -11.29 0.28 0.29
N ALA A 100 -10.77 1.26 1.02
CA ALA A 100 -9.58 1.04 1.84
C ALA A 100 -9.92 0.12 3.00
N ASP A 101 -8.96 -0.71 3.37
CA ASP A 101 -9.13 -1.66 4.47
C ASP A 101 -8.60 -1.10 5.78
N ALA A 102 -7.75 -0.08 5.71
CA ALA A 102 -7.23 0.59 6.90
C ALA A 102 -6.80 2.01 6.55
N TYR A 103 -6.70 2.84 7.58
CA TYR A 103 -6.30 4.23 7.46
C TYR A 103 -5.31 4.52 8.58
N VAL A 104 -4.09 4.89 8.22
CA VAL A 104 -3.02 5.12 9.19
C VAL A 104 -2.48 6.54 9.01
N PRO A 105 -2.41 7.34 10.07
CA PRO A 105 -1.88 8.69 9.96
C PRO A 105 -0.36 8.69 9.90
N LYS A 106 0.20 9.57 9.07
CA LYS A 106 1.65 9.81 9.06
C LYS A 106 2.01 10.68 10.24
N PRO A 107 3.17 10.53 10.81
CA PRO A 107 4.25 9.61 10.47
C PRO A 107 4.28 8.36 11.38
N ASP A 108 3.15 7.80 11.72
CA ASP A 108 3.07 6.70 12.66
C ASP A 108 3.55 5.40 11.99
N ILE A 109 4.85 5.25 11.90
CA ILE A 109 5.48 4.10 11.26
C ILE A 109 5.16 2.80 12.01
N GLU A 110 5.14 2.86 13.34
CA GLU A 110 4.86 1.67 14.14
C GLU A 110 3.46 1.15 13.86
N LYS A 111 2.50 2.06 13.79
CA LYS A 111 1.13 1.65 13.50
C LYS A 111 1.01 1.11 12.08
N LEU A 112 1.75 1.69 11.14
CA LEU A 112 1.75 1.20 9.78
C LEU A 112 2.30 -0.22 9.72
N ILE A 113 3.40 -0.49 10.41
CA ILE A 113 3.99 -1.82 10.41
C ILE A 113 3.03 -2.82 11.06
N GLU A 114 2.41 -2.45 12.18
CA GLU A 114 1.41 -3.30 12.82
C GLU A 114 0.28 -3.64 11.87
N THR A 115 -0.20 -2.63 11.14
CA THR A 115 -1.31 -2.81 10.22
C THR A 115 -0.92 -3.71 9.05
N VAL A 116 0.28 -3.50 8.51
CA VAL A 116 0.79 -4.35 7.43
C VAL A 116 0.87 -5.80 7.92
N ASN A 117 1.43 -6.00 9.10
CA ASN A 117 1.55 -7.35 9.65
C ASN A 117 0.18 -7.99 9.86
N LYS A 118 -0.78 -7.20 10.29
CA LYS A 118 -2.14 -7.71 10.51
C LYS A 118 -2.74 -8.27 9.23
N PHE A 119 -2.51 -7.60 8.10
CA PHE A 119 -3.07 -8.06 6.83
C PHE A 119 -2.26 -9.18 6.21
N LEU A 120 -0.95 -9.22 6.42
CA LEU A 120 -0.10 -10.16 5.71
C LEU A 120 0.35 -11.36 6.52
N ALA A 121 0.22 -11.32 7.85
CA ALA A 121 0.71 -12.40 8.70
C ALA A 121 -0.08 -13.69 8.51
N THR A 122 -1.36 -13.58 8.19
CA THR A 122 -2.24 -14.75 8.11
C THR A 122 -2.59 -15.16 6.70
N GLN A 123 -2.09 -14.44 5.70
CA GLN A 123 -2.40 -14.81 4.33
C GLN A 123 -1.13 -15.24 3.59
N GLU A 124 -1.33 -16.10 2.63
CA GLU A 124 -0.25 -16.52 1.77
C GLU A 124 0.04 -15.44 0.76
N CYS A 125 1.31 -15.06 0.66
CA CYS A 125 1.68 -14.00 -0.27
C CYS A 125 1.72 -14.52 -1.69
N ALA A 126 1.24 -13.70 -2.62
CA ALA A 126 1.19 -14.10 -4.01
C ALA A 126 2.58 -14.45 -4.54
N ALA A 127 3.60 -13.67 -4.14
CA ALA A 127 4.98 -13.93 -4.56
C ALA A 127 5.49 -15.25 -4.02
N ALA A 128 4.99 -15.68 -2.85
CA ALA A 128 5.40 -16.94 -2.25
C ALA A 128 4.79 -18.14 -2.99
N ASN A 129 3.68 -17.91 -3.67
CA ASN A 129 2.96 -18.97 -4.36
C ASN A 129 3.31 -19.08 -5.83
N SER A 130 4.13 -18.19 -6.34
CA SER A 130 4.55 -18.30 -7.73
C SER A 130 5.65 -19.34 -7.78
N ALA A 131 5.27 -20.49 -8.10
CA ALA A 131 6.19 -21.61 -8.12
C ALA A 131 6.76 -21.83 -9.49
#